data_5876b6743a2d5a44e83615bd2599d6bf
#
_entry.id   5876b6743a2d5a44e83615bd2599d6bf
#
_cell.length_a   1.000
_cell.length_b   1.000
_cell.length_c   1.000
_cell.angle_alpha   90.00
_cell.angle_beta   90.00
_cell.angle_gamma   90.00
#
_symmetry.space_group_name_H-M   'P 1'
#
loop_
_entity.id
_entity.type
_entity.pdbx_description
1 polymer ?
#
loop_
_entity_poly.entity_id
_entity_poly.type
_entity_poly.pdbx_seq_one_letter_code
_entity_poly.pdbx_strand_id
1 'polypeptide(L)'
;MIRKGHSNLSLSKQCEILRVHRSGLYYNPKAESKLNLELMREMDEHYLHHPFKGAPRMHVWLTRDKGYKVSKNRVERLYYRVMGLRAIMPGKHTSRRCKNHPVYPYLLRNLT
;
A
#
# COMPACT_ATOMS: atom_id res chain seq x y z
N MET A 1 9.86 -30.61 -6.77
CA MET A 1 8.50 -30.06 -6.80
C MET A 1 7.46 -31.15 -6.82
N ILE A 2 6.30 -30.87 -6.29
CA ILE A 2 5.21 -31.85 -6.13
C ILE A 2 4.57 -32.14 -7.49
N ARG A 3 4.51 -33.40 -7.87
CA ARG A 3 3.87 -33.85 -9.13
C ARG A 3 2.77 -34.86 -8.82
N LYS A 4 1.57 -34.60 -9.34
CA LYS A 4 0.42 -35.49 -9.14
C LYS A 4 0.58 -36.90 -9.76
N GLY A 5 1.39 -37.00 -10.79
CA GLY A 5 1.64 -38.27 -11.49
C GLY A 5 3.03 -38.88 -11.27
N HIS A 6 3.65 -38.64 -10.12
CA HIS A 6 4.95 -39.21 -9.82
C HIS A 6 4.84 -40.73 -9.61
N SER A 7 5.65 -41.50 -10.33
CA SER A 7 5.57 -42.97 -10.36
C SER A 7 6.00 -43.64 -9.05
N ASN A 8 6.93 -43.01 -8.32
CA ASN A 8 7.56 -43.63 -7.13
C ASN A 8 7.08 -43.07 -5.79
N LEU A 9 6.41 -41.91 -5.78
CA LEU A 9 5.97 -41.25 -4.56
C LEU A 9 4.52 -40.79 -4.65
N SER A 10 3.72 -41.11 -3.63
CA SER A 10 2.38 -40.58 -3.49
C SER A 10 2.40 -39.07 -3.14
N LEU A 11 1.31 -38.36 -3.42
CA LEU A 11 1.16 -36.94 -3.05
C LEU A 11 1.44 -36.70 -1.56
N SER A 12 0.88 -37.56 -0.71
CA SER A 12 1.07 -37.47 0.75
C SER A 12 2.54 -37.58 1.14
N LYS A 13 3.27 -38.52 0.54
CA LYS A 13 4.69 -38.71 0.80
C LYS A 13 5.54 -37.54 0.31
N GLN A 14 5.24 -37.01 -0.88
CA GLN A 14 5.90 -35.82 -1.39
C GLN A 14 5.70 -34.59 -0.50
N CYS A 15 4.47 -34.37 0.01
CA CYS A 15 4.17 -33.27 0.94
C CYS A 15 4.92 -33.45 2.27
N GLU A 16 5.02 -34.67 2.79
CA GLU A 16 5.76 -34.99 4.00
C GLU A 16 7.27 -34.66 3.86
N ILE A 17 7.88 -35.08 2.75
CA ILE A 17 9.30 -34.84 2.45
C ILE A 17 9.58 -33.33 2.34
N LEU A 18 8.71 -32.58 1.67
CA LEU A 18 8.85 -31.14 1.47
C LEU A 18 8.36 -30.32 2.65
N ARG A 19 7.80 -30.95 3.68
CA ARG A 19 7.19 -30.28 4.85
C ARG A 19 6.12 -29.25 4.46
N VAL A 20 5.34 -29.57 3.44
CA VAL A 20 4.26 -28.72 2.93
C VAL A 20 2.92 -29.32 3.32
N HIS A 21 1.98 -28.50 3.75
CA HIS A 21 0.65 -28.98 4.09
C HIS A 21 -0.10 -29.40 2.81
N ARG A 22 -0.67 -30.65 2.82
CA ARG A 22 -1.34 -31.22 1.66
C ARG A 22 -2.49 -30.37 1.14
N SER A 23 -3.26 -29.73 2.02
CA SER A 23 -4.38 -28.88 1.65
C SER A 23 -3.97 -27.68 0.80
N GLY A 24 -2.73 -27.21 0.95
CA GLY A 24 -2.20 -26.10 0.15
C GLY A 24 -2.10 -26.40 -1.35
N LEU A 25 -2.01 -27.70 -1.73
CA LEU A 25 -1.97 -28.10 -3.14
C LEU A 25 -3.29 -27.86 -3.88
N TYR A 26 -4.39 -27.86 -3.14
CA TYR A 26 -5.74 -27.70 -3.68
C TYR A 26 -6.27 -26.28 -3.52
N TYR A 27 -5.44 -25.40 -2.92
CA TYR A 27 -5.81 -24.00 -2.73
C TYR A 27 -5.72 -23.24 -4.05
N ASN A 28 -6.84 -22.71 -4.47
CA ASN A 28 -6.89 -21.77 -5.58
C ASN A 28 -7.06 -20.35 -5.03
N PRO A 29 -6.10 -19.44 -5.26
CA PRO A 29 -6.22 -18.08 -4.77
C PRO A 29 -7.45 -17.40 -5.39
N LYS A 30 -8.27 -16.80 -4.55
CA LYS A 30 -9.44 -16.05 -4.99
C LYS A 30 -9.00 -14.72 -5.57
N ALA A 31 -9.43 -14.44 -6.79
CA ALA A 31 -9.20 -13.14 -7.43
C ALA A 31 -9.94 -12.01 -6.69
N GLU A 32 -9.48 -10.79 -6.88
CA GLU A 32 -10.16 -9.62 -6.35
C GLU A 32 -11.56 -9.45 -6.95
N SER A 33 -12.49 -8.93 -6.15
CA SER A 33 -13.86 -8.68 -6.59
C SER A 33 -13.91 -7.56 -7.64
N LYS A 34 -14.97 -7.54 -8.44
CA LYS A 34 -15.19 -6.48 -9.45
C LYS A 34 -15.18 -5.09 -8.82
N LEU A 35 -15.82 -4.94 -7.65
CA LEU A 35 -15.81 -3.67 -6.91
C LEU A 35 -14.40 -3.25 -6.51
N ASN A 36 -13.56 -4.18 -6.05
CA ASN A 36 -12.18 -3.88 -5.72
C ASN A 36 -11.37 -3.44 -6.95
N LEU A 37 -11.60 -4.06 -8.09
CA LEU A 37 -10.96 -3.67 -9.36
C LEU A 37 -11.37 -2.27 -9.79
N GLU A 38 -12.65 -1.93 -9.66
CA GLU A 38 -13.14 -0.57 -9.93
C GLU A 38 -12.52 0.45 -8.99
N LEU A 39 -12.47 0.15 -7.69
CA LEU A 39 -11.84 1.02 -6.69
C LEU A 39 -10.36 1.24 -6.99
N MET A 40 -9.63 0.19 -7.35
CA MET A 40 -8.22 0.28 -7.71
C MET A 40 -8.02 1.15 -8.96
N ARG A 41 -8.87 0.99 -9.97
CA ARG A 41 -8.83 1.82 -11.18
C ARG A 41 -9.06 3.30 -10.87
N GLU A 42 -10.08 3.59 -10.08
CA GLU A 42 -10.38 4.97 -9.67
C GLU A 42 -9.24 5.58 -8.85
N MET A 43 -8.67 4.81 -7.92
CA MET A 43 -7.52 5.26 -7.13
C MET A 43 -6.28 5.49 -7.99
N ASP A 44 -6.03 4.64 -8.98
CA ASP A 44 -4.89 4.78 -9.89
C ASP A 44 -5.00 6.06 -10.73
N GLU A 45 -6.14 6.29 -11.34
CA GLU A 45 -6.40 7.52 -12.10
C GLU A 45 -6.24 8.77 -11.23
N HIS A 46 -6.80 8.74 -10.03
CA HIS A 46 -6.70 9.86 -9.09
C HIS A 46 -5.27 10.10 -8.61
N TYR A 47 -4.53 9.02 -8.37
CA TYR A 47 -3.13 9.08 -7.96
C TYR A 47 -2.24 9.74 -9.03
N LEU A 48 -2.48 9.49 -10.29
CA LEU A 48 -1.73 10.12 -11.38
C LEU A 48 -1.82 11.65 -11.36
N HIS A 49 -2.97 12.18 -10.94
CA HIS A 49 -3.18 13.63 -10.83
C HIS A 49 -2.81 14.17 -9.45
N HIS A 50 -2.87 13.36 -8.42
CA HIS A 50 -2.64 13.76 -7.03
C HIS A 50 -1.75 12.76 -6.29
N PRO A 51 -0.46 12.62 -6.68
CA PRO A 51 0.43 11.61 -6.12
C PRO A 51 0.78 11.82 -4.63
N PHE A 52 0.47 13.00 -4.09
CA PHE A 52 0.70 13.34 -2.68
C PHE A 52 -0.39 12.82 -1.73
N LYS A 53 -1.50 12.29 -2.24
CA LYS A 53 -2.59 11.77 -1.42
C LYS A 53 -2.31 10.34 -0.97
N GLY A 54 -2.35 10.11 0.35
CA GLY A 54 -2.26 8.78 0.95
C GLY A 54 -3.60 8.08 1.03
N ALA A 55 -3.61 6.85 1.57
CA ALA A 55 -4.82 6.05 1.69
C ALA A 55 -5.97 6.73 2.47
N PRO A 56 -5.75 7.44 3.59
CA PRO A 56 -6.84 8.16 4.26
C PRO A 56 -7.54 9.18 3.38
N ARG A 57 -6.79 9.95 2.61
CA ARG A 57 -7.36 10.94 1.67
C ARG A 57 -8.06 10.27 0.50
N MET A 58 -7.53 9.16 -0.01
CA MET A 58 -8.19 8.36 -1.04
C MET A 58 -9.53 7.82 -0.55
N HIS A 59 -9.60 7.34 0.68
CA HIS A 59 -10.85 6.88 1.28
C HIS A 59 -11.89 8.02 1.36
N VAL A 60 -11.50 9.19 1.82
CA VAL A 60 -12.39 10.36 1.88
C VAL A 60 -12.89 10.75 0.49
N TRP A 61 -12.00 10.77 -0.49
CA TRP A 61 -12.36 11.08 -1.88
C TRP A 61 -13.34 10.06 -2.45
N LEU A 62 -13.09 8.75 -2.27
CA LEU A 62 -13.97 7.69 -2.74
C LEU A 62 -15.36 7.75 -2.08
N THR A 63 -15.43 8.04 -0.79
CA THR A 63 -16.69 8.06 -0.06
C THR A 63 -17.49 9.34 -0.29
N ARG A 64 -16.84 10.47 -0.37
CA ARG A 64 -17.52 11.78 -0.55
C ARG A 64 -17.77 12.13 -2.01
N ASP A 65 -16.74 12.07 -2.83
CA ASP A 65 -16.81 12.56 -4.21
C ASP A 65 -17.37 11.50 -5.16
N LYS A 66 -17.01 10.25 -4.98
CA LYS A 66 -17.47 9.14 -5.82
C LYS A 66 -18.69 8.40 -5.25
N GLY A 67 -18.98 8.55 -3.98
CA GLY A 67 -20.13 7.93 -3.34
C GLY A 67 -20.01 6.44 -3.06
N TYR A 68 -18.82 5.87 -3.07
CA TYR A 68 -18.61 4.46 -2.71
C TYR A 68 -18.75 4.25 -1.20
N LYS A 69 -19.50 3.22 -0.82
CA LYS A 69 -19.64 2.80 0.58
C LYS A 69 -18.58 1.74 0.91
N VAL A 70 -17.38 2.18 1.23
CA VAL A 70 -16.26 1.28 1.53
C VAL A 70 -15.58 1.67 2.84
N SER A 71 -15.06 0.67 3.54
CA SER A 71 -14.33 0.91 4.78
C SER A 71 -12.92 1.43 4.51
N LYS A 72 -12.39 2.19 5.47
CA LYS A 72 -11.02 2.68 5.44
C LYS A 72 -9.99 1.54 5.31
N ASN A 73 -10.18 0.47 6.07
CA ASN A 73 -9.28 -0.69 6.05
C ASN A 73 -9.22 -1.36 4.67
N ARG A 74 -10.35 -1.43 3.98
CA ARG A 74 -10.41 -1.96 2.62
C ARG A 74 -9.60 -1.11 1.66
N VAL A 75 -9.76 0.21 1.73
CA VAL A 75 -9.01 1.16 0.90
C VAL A 75 -7.52 1.09 1.21
N GLU A 76 -7.12 1.03 2.48
CA GLU A 76 -5.73 0.90 2.88
C GLU A 76 -5.10 -0.39 2.35
N ARG A 77 -5.80 -1.52 2.45
CA ARG A 77 -5.32 -2.78 1.91
C ARG A 77 -5.09 -2.71 0.41
N LEU A 78 -6.05 -2.21 -0.34
CA LEU A 78 -5.94 -2.06 -1.78
C LEU A 78 -4.82 -1.11 -2.17
N TYR A 79 -4.73 0.03 -1.51
CA TYR A 79 -3.75 1.07 -1.80
C TYR A 79 -2.31 0.63 -1.50
N TYR A 80 -2.06 0.17 -0.28
CA TYR A 80 -0.69 -0.16 0.15
C TYR A 80 -0.23 -1.55 -0.24
N ARG A 81 -1.10 -2.56 -0.12
CA ARG A 81 -0.72 -3.96 -0.30
C ARG A 81 -0.91 -4.45 -1.72
N VAL A 82 -2.06 -4.22 -2.30
CA VAL A 82 -2.38 -4.72 -3.65
C VAL A 82 -1.74 -3.87 -4.73
N MET A 83 -1.94 -2.56 -4.68
CA MET A 83 -1.38 -1.62 -5.67
C MET A 83 0.06 -1.19 -5.36
N GLY A 84 0.48 -1.27 -4.11
CA GLY A 84 1.82 -0.85 -3.69
C GLY A 84 2.07 0.65 -3.81
N LEU A 85 1.03 1.46 -3.78
CA LEU A 85 1.13 2.91 -3.87
C LEU A 85 1.57 3.53 -2.56
N ARG A 86 2.25 4.66 -2.66
CA ARG A 86 2.63 5.49 -1.52
C ARG A 86 2.50 6.95 -1.89
N ALA A 87 2.10 7.77 -0.95
CA ALA A 87 2.06 9.22 -1.16
C ALA A 87 3.48 9.75 -1.39
N ILE A 88 3.66 10.50 -2.47
CA ILE A 88 4.92 11.17 -2.76
C ILE A 88 4.91 12.49 -2.01
N MET A 89 5.79 12.61 -1.03
CA MET A 89 5.92 13.82 -0.22
C MET A 89 7.38 14.25 -0.18
N PRO A 90 7.64 15.57 -0.06
CA PRO A 90 9.00 16.03 0.14
C PRO A 90 9.59 15.40 1.40
N GLY A 91 10.87 15.06 1.35
CA GLY A 91 11.58 14.48 2.49
C GLY A 91 11.53 15.38 3.71
N LYS A 92 11.73 14.80 4.88
CA LYS A 92 11.92 15.55 6.11
C LYS A 92 13.09 16.53 5.93
N HIS A 93 12.98 17.72 6.45
CA HIS A 93 14.04 18.74 6.39
C HIS A 93 14.30 19.28 4.99
N THR A 94 13.29 19.85 4.36
CA THR A 94 13.41 20.59 3.10
C THR A 94 14.30 21.83 3.23
N SER A 95 14.43 22.38 4.43
CA SER A 95 15.39 23.42 4.76
C SER A 95 16.30 22.94 5.89
N ARG A 96 17.61 23.03 5.71
CA ARG A 96 18.61 22.74 6.74
C ARG A 96 19.27 24.02 7.18
N ARG A 97 19.41 24.20 8.48
CA ARG A 97 20.17 25.31 9.04
C ARG A 97 21.62 25.22 8.59
N CYS A 98 22.11 26.28 7.98
CA CYS A 98 23.54 26.41 7.70
C CYS A 98 24.28 26.70 9.00
N LYS A 99 25.25 25.85 9.40
CA LYS A 99 26.01 26.02 10.63
C LYS A 99 26.87 27.29 10.63
N ASN A 100 27.30 27.70 9.44
CA ASN A 100 28.17 28.86 9.25
C ASN A 100 27.41 30.17 9.04
N HIS A 101 26.07 30.10 8.98
CA HIS A 101 25.26 31.31 8.81
C HIS A 101 25.21 32.11 10.12
N PRO A 102 25.62 33.39 10.11
CA PRO A 102 25.52 34.21 11.29
C PRO A 102 24.07 34.40 11.74
N VAL A 103 23.84 34.33 13.04
CA VAL A 103 22.52 34.57 13.62
C VAL A 103 22.54 36.00 14.18
N TYR A 104 21.76 36.87 13.58
CA TYR A 104 21.61 38.23 14.03
C TYR A 104 20.55 38.33 15.12
N PRO A 105 20.76 39.16 16.15
CA PRO A 105 19.74 39.39 17.16
C PRO A 105 18.54 40.12 16.56
N TYR A 106 17.36 39.88 17.13
CA TYR A 106 16.16 40.61 16.74
C TYR A 106 16.35 42.11 16.96
N LEU A 107 16.24 42.92 15.90
CA LEU A 107 16.55 44.35 15.93
C LEU A 107 15.67 45.15 16.91
N LEU A 108 14.45 44.70 17.15
CA LEU A 108 13.51 45.36 18.07
C LEU A 108 13.59 44.84 19.51
N ARG A 109 14.52 43.97 19.78
CA ARG A 109 14.76 43.45 21.12
C ARG A 109 15.27 44.59 22.04
N ASN A 110 14.64 44.76 23.19
CA ASN A 110 14.91 45.85 24.14
C ASN A 110 14.47 47.26 23.68
N LEU A 111 13.69 47.37 22.63
CA LEU A 111 12.99 48.62 22.31
C LEU A 111 11.77 48.76 23.22
N THR A 112 11.73 49.82 23.98
CA THR A 112 10.60 50.21 24.83
C THR A 112 9.69 51.17 24.11
#